data_53845878225a4d3cbe300b1626377fc7
#
_entry.id   53845878225a4d3cbe300b1626377fc7
#
_cell.length_a   1.000
_cell.length_b   1.000
_cell.length_c   1.000
_cell.angle_alpha   90.00
_cell.angle_beta   90.00
_cell.angle_gamma   90.00
#
_symmetry.space_group_name_H-M   'P 1'
#
loop_
_entity.id
_entity.type
_entity.pdbx_description
1 polymer ?
#
loop_
_entity_poly.entity_id
_entity_poly.type
_entity_poly.pdbx_seq_one_letter_code
_entity_poly.pdbx_strand_id
1 'polypeptide(L)'
;MRILVKAGRRSFALCLAGLAAQQFYYGEFRPVFVPAWPHPIPGQAILVYLTSAALLLSAAAIFFEKKGRTVSLFLGGVFLLLFLFCHTPFEIWVDPYSKHIGVWTNALKDLVFSGGAFVVAASFPPESIFLKKNPAEGPPIAQKPSALLRLLELFIPLGPVFVSITMIIFGIDHFLYTDFVMTLVPTWIPGPHFWTVFAAVALIGAGAGIILRIRLKQVAFLLGTMIFLWLILLHIPRAAIAPATDKGNELTSVFEALGFSGIAFVIACVYEAYTFPKKQNIQETLMS
;
A
#
# COMPACT_ATOMS: atom_id res chain seq x y z
N MET A 1 9.60 12.25 14.26
CA MET A 1 8.97 12.18 12.93
C MET A 1 9.88 11.61 11.83
N ARG A 2 11.10 12.12 11.57
CA ARG A 2 11.99 11.59 10.51
C ARG A 2 12.30 10.09 10.64
N ILE A 3 12.49 9.56 11.86
CA ILE A 3 12.75 8.14 12.11
C ILE A 3 11.52 7.30 11.71
N LEU A 4 10.32 7.73 12.08
CA LEU A 4 9.08 7.00 11.78
C LEU A 4 8.78 6.98 10.27
N VAL A 5 9.03 8.07 9.55
CA VAL A 5 8.93 8.11 8.08
C VAL A 5 9.90 7.10 7.44
N LYS A 6 11.17 7.06 7.90
CA LYS A 6 12.14 6.08 7.39
C LYS A 6 11.74 4.65 7.71
N ALA A 7 11.25 4.40 8.93
CA ALA A 7 10.73 3.09 9.32
C ALA A 7 9.58 2.68 8.42
N GLY A 8 8.59 3.55 8.20
CA GLY A 8 7.45 3.28 7.33
C GLY A 8 7.84 2.98 5.87
N ARG A 9 8.76 3.76 5.29
CA ARG A 9 9.32 3.48 3.95
C ARG A 9 9.99 2.11 3.89
N ARG A 10 10.80 1.77 4.90
CA ARG A 10 11.50 0.48 4.97
C ARG A 10 10.54 -0.67 5.19
N SER A 11 9.50 -0.50 5.99
CA SER A 11 8.44 -1.51 6.17
C SER A 11 7.73 -1.79 4.85
N PHE A 12 7.37 -0.76 4.08
CA PHE A 12 6.79 -0.92 2.76
C PHE A 12 7.75 -1.60 1.77
N ALA A 13 9.02 -1.22 1.77
CA ALA A 13 10.04 -1.85 0.95
C ALA A 13 10.26 -3.34 1.31
N LEU A 14 10.32 -3.67 2.60
CA LEU A 14 10.44 -5.06 3.07
C LEU A 14 9.20 -5.89 2.72
N CYS A 15 8.01 -5.30 2.78
CA CYS A 15 6.79 -5.93 2.29
C CYS A 15 6.93 -6.31 0.82
N LEU A 16 7.27 -5.37 -0.06
CA LEU A 16 7.45 -5.63 -1.49
C LEU A 16 8.53 -6.68 -1.75
N ALA A 17 9.66 -6.60 -1.03
CA ALA A 17 10.75 -7.57 -1.16
C ALA A 17 10.31 -8.98 -0.74
N GLY A 18 9.56 -9.10 0.35
CA GLY A 18 9.05 -10.39 0.84
C GLY A 18 8.05 -11.02 -0.13
N LEU A 19 7.11 -10.23 -0.66
CA LEU A 19 6.16 -10.70 -1.66
C LEU A 19 6.85 -11.08 -2.98
N ALA A 20 7.83 -10.31 -3.41
CA ALA A 20 8.63 -10.62 -4.61
C ALA A 20 9.46 -11.89 -4.42
N ALA A 21 10.05 -12.09 -3.24
CA ALA A 21 10.79 -13.31 -2.91
C ALA A 21 9.88 -14.54 -2.91
N GLN A 22 8.66 -14.43 -2.37
CA GLN A 22 7.67 -15.51 -2.43
C GLN A 22 7.26 -15.81 -3.88
N GLN A 23 7.00 -14.76 -4.70
CA GLN A 23 6.67 -14.92 -6.12
C GLN A 23 7.78 -15.62 -6.88
N PHE A 24 9.04 -15.25 -6.60
CA PHE A 24 10.20 -15.90 -7.18
C PHE A 24 10.34 -17.36 -6.74
N TYR A 25 10.15 -17.65 -5.44
CA TYR A 25 10.30 -18.99 -4.87
C TYR A 25 9.24 -19.97 -5.39
N TYR A 26 7.97 -19.54 -5.43
CA TYR A 26 6.87 -20.40 -5.90
C TYR A 26 6.75 -20.45 -7.43
N GLY A 27 7.42 -19.57 -8.17
CA GLY A 27 7.34 -19.51 -9.64
C GLY A 27 5.95 -19.11 -10.17
N GLU A 28 5.13 -18.45 -9.32
CA GLU A 28 3.77 -18.05 -9.65
C GLU A 28 3.50 -16.63 -9.15
N PHE A 29 2.58 -15.93 -9.82
CA PHE A 29 2.14 -14.63 -9.32
C PHE A 29 1.51 -14.76 -7.92
N ARG A 30 1.81 -13.80 -7.05
CA ARG A 30 1.04 -13.71 -5.81
C ARG A 30 -0.37 -13.24 -6.14
N PRO A 31 -1.42 -13.86 -5.53
CA PRO A 31 -2.81 -13.51 -5.82
C PRO A 31 -3.15 -12.03 -5.57
N VAL A 32 -2.39 -11.35 -4.72
CA VAL A 32 -2.53 -9.91 -4.45
C VAL A 32 -2.08 -9.03 -5.62
N PHE A 33 -1.20 -9.52 -6.51
CA PHE A 33 -0.75 -8.76 -7.67
C PHE A 33 -1.50 -9.16 -8.94
N VAL A 34 -1.70 -10.47 -9.14
CA VAL A 34 -2.42 -10.99 -10.31
C VAL A 34 -3.35 -12.11 -9.85
N PRO A 35 -4.66 -11.99 -10.05
CA PRO A 35 -5.60 -13.04 -9.70
C PRO A 35 -5.38 -14.30 -10.55
N ALA A 36 -5.89 -15.44 -10.07
CA ALA A 36 -5.74 -16.73 -10.73
C ALA A 36 -6.70 -16.84 -11.94
N TRP A 37 -6.31 -16.30 -13.08
CA TRP A 37 -7.07 -16.40 -14.32
C TRP A 37 -7.26 -17.87 -14.74
N PRO A 38 -8.43 -18.26 -15.27
CA PRO A 38 -8.71 -19.64 -15.67
C PRO A 38 -7.81 -20.18 -16.78
N HIS A 39 -7.29 -19.29 -17.60
CA HIS A 39 -6.40 -19.65 -18.71
C HIS A 39 -4.97 -19.20 -18.41
N PRO A 40 -3.96 -20.03 -18.72
CA PRO A 40 -2.57 -19.68 -18.51
C PRO A 40 -2.19 -18.44 -19.35
N ILE A 41 -1.50 -17.50 -18.74
CA ILE A 41 -0.98 -16.32 -19.42
C ILE A 41 0.23 -16.75 -20.26
N PRO A 42 0.25 -16.48 -21.57
CA PRO A 42 1.41 -16.82 -22.40
C PRO A 42 2.70 -16.21 -21.83
N GLY A 43 3.73 -17.02 -21.67
CA GLY A 43 5.00 -16.57 -21.09
C GLY A 43 4.95 -16.30 -19.59
N GLN A 44 3.93 -16.77 -18.87
CA GLN A 44 3.71 -16.51 -17.43
C GLN A 44 4.97 -16.73 -16.60
N ALA A 45 5.71 -17.81 -16.81
CA ALA A 45 6.93 -18.09 -16.05
C ALA A 45 7.98 -16.97 -16.19
N ILE A 46 8.18 -16.45 -17.40
CA ILE A 46 9.11 -15.34 -17.64
C ILE A 46 8.60 -14.07 -16.96
N LEU A 47 7.31 -13.78 -17.10
CA LEU A 47 6.70 -12.60 -16.48
C LEU A 47 6.78 -12.63 -14.95
N VAL A 48 6.58 -13.79 -14.32
CA VAL A 48 6.73 -13.99 -12.88
C VAL A 48 8.13 -13.59 -12.41
N TYR A 49 9.18 -14.09 -13.06
CA TYR A 49 10.55 -13.77 -12.66
C TYR A 49 10.95 -12.34 -12.98
N LEU A 50 10.52 -11.78 -14.11
CA LEU A 50 10.78 -10.37 -14.45
C LEU A 50 10.12 -9.41 -13.47
N THR A 51 8.85 -9.66 -13.15
CA THR A 51 8.12 -8.81 -12.18
C THR A 51 8.65 -8.97 -10.77
N SER A 52 9.07 -10.18 -10.35
CA SER A 52 9.75 -10.39 -9.07
C SER A 52 11.05 -9.59 -9.00
N ALA A 53 11.88 -9.64 -10.03
CA ALA A 53 13.12 -8.87 -10.09
C ALA A 53 12.85 -7.35 -10.05
N ALA A 54 11.85 -6.87 -10.81
CA ALA A 54 11.46 -5.46 -10.81
C ALA A 54 10.97 -5.00 -9.44
N LEU A 55 10.17 -5.81 -8.73
CA LEU A 55 9.71 -5.52 -7.38
C LEU A 55 10.87 -5.51 -6.37
N LEU A 56 11.82 -6.46 -6.45
CA LEU A 56 13.02 -6.47 -5.60
C LEU A 56 13.89 -5.23 -5.80
N LEU A 57 14.13 -4.84 -7.06
CA LEU A 57 14.88 -3.63 -7.38
C LEU A 57 14.16 -2.37 -6.88
N SER A 58 12.84 -2.33 -7.02
CA SER A 58 12.01 -1.23 -6.51
C SER A 58 12.06 -1.15 -4.98
N ALA A 59 11.95 -2.29 -4.31
CA ALA A 59 12.09 -2.39 -2.86
C ALA A 59 13.46 -1.90 -2.40
N ALA A 60 14.54 -2.32 -3.07
CA ALA A 60 15.90 -1.85 -2.78
C ALA A 60 16.04 -0.33 -2.98
N ALA A 61 15.49 0.22 -4.06
CA ALA A 61 15.52 1.65 -4.34
C ALA A 61 14.83 2.47 -3.24
N ILE A 62 13.66 2.01 -2.75
CA ILE A 62 12.93 2.65 -1.66
C ILE A 62 13.68 2.50 -0.33
N PHE A 63 14.17 1.29 -0.02
CA PHE A 63 14.86 0.98 1.24
C PHE A 63 16.13 1.81 1.42
N PHE A 64 16.93 1.92 0.37
CA PHE A 64 18.19 2.69 0.36
C PHE A 64 17.99 4.16 -0.03
N GLU A 65 16.73 4.60 -0.19
CA GLU A 65 16.36 5.98 -0.54
C GLU A 65 16.98 6.48 -1.86
N LYS A 66 17.27 5.57 -2.81
CA LYS A 66 17.83 5.89 -4.13
C LYS A 66 16.72 5.97 -5.18
N LYS A 67 16.41 7.18 -5.67
CA LYS A 67 15.29 7.44 -6.58
C LYS A 67 13.93 6.95 -6.01
N GLY A 68 13.81 6.92 -4.68
CA GLY A 68 12.65 6.36 -4.00
C GLY A 68 11.33 7.03 -4.40
N ARG A 69 11.33 8.36 -4.65
CA ARG A 69 10.14 9.07 -5.12
C ARG A 69 9.67 8.55 -6.48
N THR A 70 10.56 8.59 -7.48
CA THR A 70 10.25 8.15 -8.85
C THR A 70 9.78 6.71 -8.87
N VAL A 71 10.52 5.81 -8.22
CA VAL A 71 10.15 4.39 -8.15
C VAL A 71 8.79 4.18 -7.49
N SER A 72 8.51 4.87 -6.39
CA SER A 72 7.22 4.78 -5.71
C SER A 72 6.07 5.32 -6.57
N LEU A 73 6.28 6.40 -7.34
CA LEU A 73 5.28 6.90 -8.28
C LEU A 73 4.93 5.86 -9.36
N PHE A 74 5.95 5.25 -9.97
CA PHE A 74 5.73 4.19 -10.95
C PHE A 74 5.03 2.98 -10.36
N LEU A 75 5.43 2.52 -9.17
CA LEU A 75 4.73 1.42 -8.48
C LEU A 75 3.27 1.76 -8.21
N GLY A 76 2.99 2.99 -7.73
CA GLY A 76 1.62 3.43 -7.51
C GLY A 76 0.77 3.36 -8.77
N GLY A 77 1.33 3.81 -9.91
CA GLY A 77 0.67 3.71 -11.21
C GLY A 77 0.47 2.26 -11.66
N VAL A 78 1.48 1.41 -11.53
CA VAL A 78 1.40 -0.01 -11.93
C VAL A 78 0.35 -0.75 -11.11
N PHE A 79 0.35 -0.63 -9.78
CA PHE A 79 -0.67 -1.25 -8.92
C PHE A 79 -2.08 -0.71 -9.22
N LEU A 80 -2.23 0.58 -9.51
CA LEU A 80 -3.51 1.12 -9.92
C LEU A 80 -4.02 0.51 -11.23
N LEU A 81 -3.12 0.30 -12.21
CA LEU A 81 -3.46 -0.37 -13.46
C LEU A 81 -3.81 -1.84 -13.24
N LEU A 82 -3.10 -2.56 -12.38
CA LEU A 82 -3.42 -3.94 -12.01
C LEU A 82 -4.79 -4.01 -11.33
N PHE A 83 -5.07 -3.12 -10.39
CA PHE A 83 -6.38 -3.04 -9.76
C PHE A 83 -7.51 -2.83 -10.80
N LEU A 84 -7.34 -1.84 -11.68
CA LEU A 84 -8.38 -1.46 -12.64
C LEU A 84 -8.56 -2.46 -13.79
N PHE A 85 -7.46 -3.00 -14.32
CA PHE A 85 -7.48 -3.78 -15.56
C PHE A 85 -7.21 -5.27 -15.38
N CYS A 86 -6.80 -5.69 -14.19
CA CYS A 86 -6.54 -7.09 -13.89
C CYS A 86 -7.51 -7.62 -12.84
N HIS A 87 -7.54 -7.02 -11.64
CA HIS A 87 -8.40 -7.47 -10.55
C HIS A 87 -9.88 -7.14 -10.78
N THR A 88 -10.21 -5.90 -11.09
CA THR A 88 -11.61 -5.50 -11.27
C THR A 88 -12.34 -6.31 -12.36
N PRO A 89 -11.76 -6.51 -13.56
CA PRO A 89 -12.38 -7.38 -14.56
C PRO A 89 -12.49 -8.83 -14.11
N PHE A 90 -11.48 -9.36 -13.40
CA PHE A 90 -11.51 -10.72 -12.87
C PHE A 90 -12.68 -10.89 -11.91
N GLU A 91 -12.82 -10.02 -10.92
CA GLU A 91 -13.87 -10.10 -9.91
C GLU A 91 -15.28 -9.93 -10.52
N ILE A 92 -15.42 -9.06 -11.55
CA ILE A 92 -16.75 -8.82 -12.15
C ILE A 92 -17.17 -9.92 -13.10
N TRP A 93 -16.25 -10.46 -13.91
CA TRP A 93 -16.60 -11.33 -15.03
C TRP A 93 -16.15 -12.78 -14.89
N VAL A 94 -15.20 -13.07 -14.02
CA VAL A 94 -14.59 -14.40 -13.90
C VAL A 94 -14.93 -15.06 -12.57
N ASP A 95 -14.89 -14.33 -11.45
CA ASP A 95 -15.18 -14.90 -10.13
C ASP A 95 -16.70 -15.15 -10.00
N PRO A 96 -17.14 -16.42 -9.78
CA PRO A 96 -18.54 -16.76 -9.62
C PRO A 96 -19.17 -16.18 -8.34
N TYR A 97 -18.34 -15.76 -7.39
CA TYR A 97 -18.76 -15.20 -6.10
C TYR A 97 -18.61 -13.68 -6.04
N SER A 98 -18.52 -12.99 -7.17
CA SER A 98 -18.30 -11.54 -7.30
C SER A 98 -19.22 -10.66 -6.44
N LYS A 99 -20.39 -11.16 -6.06
CA LYS A 99 -21.34 -10.47 -5.18
C LYS A 99 -20.93 -10.50 -3.70
N HIS A 100 -20.01 -11.37 -3.31
CA HIS A 100 -19.47 -11.42 -1.95
C HIS A 100 -18.29 -10.49 -1.85
N ILE A 101 -18.38 -9.50 -0.96
CA ILE A 101 -17.33 -8.50 -0.81
C ILE A 101 -15.98 -9.12 -0.40
N GLY A 102 -15.99 -10.22 0.33
CA GLY A 102 -14.78 -10.93 0.78
C GLY A 102 -13.88 -11.43 -0.35
N VAL A 103 -14.41 -11.73 -1.56
CA VAL A 103 -13.57 -12.16 -2.69
C VAL A 103 -12.72 -11.01 -3.24
N TRP A 104 -13.17 -9.77 -3.07
CA TRP A 104 -12.44 -8.56 -3.47
C TRP A 104 -11.19 -8.26 -2.63
N THR A 105 -10.90 -9.09 -1.63
CA THR A 105 -9.79 -8.85 -0.69
C THR A 105 -8.45 -8.61 -1.38
N ASN A 106 -8.09 -9.41 -2.40
CA ASN A 106 -6.82 -9.23 -3.10
C ASN A 106 -6.82 -7.98 -3.98
N ALA A 107 -7.93 -7.68 -4.66
CA ALA A 107 -8.11 -6.43 -5.41
C ALA A 107 -7.96 -5.20 -4.50
N LEU A 108 -8.58 -5.23 -3.32
CA LEU A 108 -8.51 -4.15 -2.34
C LEU A 108 -7.10 -4.00 -1.75
N LYS A 109 -6.38 -5.10 -1.52
CA LYS A 109 -4.96 -5.06 -1.11
C LYS A 109 -4.08 -4.43 -2.18
N ASP A 110 -4.32 -4.75 -3.47
CA ASP A 110 -3.59 -4.12 -4.58
C ASP A 110 -3.87 -2.61 -4.63
N LEU A 111 -5.10 -2.17 -4.37
CA LEU A 111 -5.45 -0.76 -4.21
C LEU A 111 -4.69 -0.10 -3.04
N VAL A 112 -4.48 -0.81 -1.90
CA VAL A 112 -3.62 -0.32 -0.80
C VAL A 112 -2.17 -0.20 -1.25
N PHE A 113 -1.64 -1.13 -2.03
CA PHE A 113 -0.28 -1.03 -2.57
C PHE A 113 -0.13 0.17 -3.48
N SER A 114 -1.11 0.44 -4.34
CA SER A 114 -1.15 1.66 -5.14
C SER A 114 -1.13 2.92 -4.28
N GLY A 115 -2.10 3.03 -3.36
CA GLY A 115 -2.20 4.16 -2.44
C GLY A 115 -0.97 4.33 -1.57
N GLY A 116 -0.44 3.21 -1.04
CA GLY A 116 0.76 3.17 -0.22
C GLY A 116 2.00 3.63 -0.97
N ALA A 117 2.15 3.24 -2.23
CA ALA A 117 3.26 3.70 -3.07
C ALA A 117 3.19 5.22 -3.30
N PHE A 118 2.01 5.80 -3.56
CA PHE A 118 1.83 7.25 -3.65
C PHE A 118 2.11 7.96 -2.31
N VAL A 119 1.70 7.36 -1.19
CA VAL A 119 2.02 7.84 0.17
C VAL A 119 3.53 7.85 0.41
N VAL A 120 4.21 6.77 0.04
CA VAL A 120 5.67 6.68 0.15
C VAL A 120 6.35 7.69 -0.76
N ALA A 121 5.87 7.89 -1.99
CA ALA A 121 6.37 8.92 -2.91
C ALA A 121 6.28 10.33 -2.30
N ALA A 122 5.15 10.67 -1.66
CA ALA A 122 4.95 11.95 -0.98
C ALA A 122 5.98 12.21 0.14
N SER A 123 6.50 11.15 0.74
CA SER A 123 7.44 11.23 1.84
C SER A 123 8.88 11.56 1.43
N PHE A 124 9.20 11.47 0.14
CA PHE A 124 10.48 11.89 -0.43
C PHE A 124 10.41 13.32 -0.96
N PRO A 125 11.50 14.07 -0.90
CA PRO A 125 11.54 15.39 -1.55
C PRO A 125 11.41 15.26 -3.06
N PRO A 126 10.87 16.29 -3.75
CA PRO A 126 10.84 16.33 -5.20
C PRO A 126 12.26 16.25 -5.80
N GLU A 127 12.43 15.45 -6.86
CA GLU A 127 13.76 15.19 -7.47
C GLU A 127 14.41 16.46 -8.08
N SER A 128 13.64 17.46 -8.42
CA SER A 128 14.14 18.75 -8.92
C SER A 128 15.08 19.48 -7.96
N ILE A 129 15.14 19.08 -6.69
CA ILE A 129 16.02 19.68 -5.66
C ILE A 129 17.44 19.05 -5.67
N PHE A 130 17.62 17.92 -6.33
CA PHE A 130 18.89 17.17 -6.35
C PHE A 130 19.79 17.47 -7.56
N LEU A 131 19.66 18.61 -8.19
CA LEU A 131 20.62 19.01 -9.21
C LEU A 131 21.98 19.19 -8.56
N LYS A 132 22.94 18.32 -8.91
CA LYS A 132 24.34 18.46 -8.56
C LYS A 132 24.79 19.88 -8.91
N LYS A 133 25.11 20.66 -7.90
CA LYS A 133 25.77 21.95 -8.05
C LYS A 133 27.20 21.65 -8.50
N ASN A 134 27.44 21.60 -9.79
CA ASN A 134 28.80 21.67 -10.33
C ASN A 134 29.16 23.17 -10.40
N PRO A 135 30.05 23.68 -9.59
CA PRO A 135 30.31 25.11 -9.54
C PRO A 135 30.89 25.71 -10.84
N ALA A 136 31.33 24.85 -11.78
CA ALA A 136 31.95 25.26 -13.04
C ALA A 136 30.96 25.33 -14.24
N GLU A 137 29.76 24.81 -14.09
CA GLU A 137 28.77 24.79 -15.17
C GLU A 137 27.59 25.68 -14.76
N GLY A 138 27.50 26.91 -15.16
CA GLY A 138 26.41 27.87 -14.99
C GLY A 138 25.23 27.56 -14.07
N PRO A 139 24.16 28.36 -13.98
CA PRO A 139 23.01 28.05 -13.12
C PRO A 139 22.38 26.72 -13.54
N PRO A 140 22.07 25.80 -12.58
CA PRO A 140 21.55 24.48 -12.89
C PRO A 140 20.26 24.60 -13.70
N ILE A 141 20.27 24.03 -14.90
CA ILE A 141 19.07 23.92 -15.72
C ILE A 141 18.18 22.87 -15.06
N ALA A 142 17.10 23.30 -14.40
CA ALA A 142 16.11 22.40 -13.82
C ALA A 142 15.48 21.55 -14.94
N GLN A 143 15.86 20.29 -15.02
CA GLN A 143 15.18 19.37 -15.94
C GLN A 143 13.72 19.23 -15.52
N LYS A 144 12.79 19.64 -16.38
CA LYS A 144 11.37 19.46 -16.13
C LYS A 144 11.07 17.96 -16.05
N PRO A 145 10.34 17.51 -15.01
CA PRO A 145 9.94 16.08 -14.92
C PRO A 145 9.14 15.69 -16.16
N SER A 146 9.26 14.43 -16.59
CA SER A 146 8.51 13.90 -17.73
C SER A 146 7.01 14.09 -17.54
N ALA A 147 6.25 14.15 -18.64
CA ALA A 147 4.79 14.27 -18.59
C ALA A 147 4.15 13.16 -17.77
N LEU A 148 4.68 11.92 -17.88
CA LEU A 148 4.21 10.77 -17.12
C LEU A 148 4.44 10.96 -15.60
N LEU A 149 5.60 11.41 -15.17
CA LEU A 149 5.85 11.66 -13.75
C LEU A 149 4.92 12.73 -13.20
N ARG A 150 4.67 13.81 -13.96
CA ARG A 150 3.70 14.85 -13.58
C ARG A 150 2.28 14.29 -13.44
N LEU A 151 1.87 13.40 -14.36
CA LEU A 151 0.58 12.71 -14.27
C LEU A 151 0.50 11.86 -13.01
N LEU A 152 1.51 11.06 -12.72
CA LEU A 152 1.55 10.20 -11.52
C LEU A 152 1.54 11.03 -10.22
N GLU A 153 2.16 12.20 -10.20
CA GLU A 153 2.15 13.10 -9.05
C GLU A 153 0.73 13.60 -8.69
N LEU A 154 -0.20 13.65 -9.65
CA LEU A 154 -1.59 14.00 -9.37
C LEU A 154 -2.30 12.99 -8.48
N PHE A 155 -1.83 11.75 -8.43
CA PHE A 155 -2.39 10.69 -7.59
C PHE A 155 -1.87 10.71 -6.14
N ILE A 156 -0.81 11.45 -5.84
CA ILE A 156 -0.27 11.54 -4.47
C ILE A 156 -1.35 11.90 -3.44
N PRO A 157 -2.22 12.91 -3.65
CA PRO A 157 -3.27 13.23 -2.69
C PRO A 157 -4.32 12.13 -2.51
N LEU A 158 -4.47 11.23 -3.50
CA LEU A 158 -5.41 10.10 -3.46
C LEU A 158 -4.84 8.90 -2.71
N GLY A 159 -3.52 8.84 -2.48
CA GLY A 159 -2.88 7.73 -1.79
C GLY A 159 -3.55 7.37 -0.45
N PRO A 160 -3.72 8.30 0.49
CA PRO A 160 -4.43 8.02 1.75
C PRO A 160 -5.89 7.61 1.54
N VAL A 161 -6.55 8.11 0.49
CA VAL A 161 -7.95 7.76 0.18
C VAL A 161 -8.06 6.29 -0.25
N PHE A 162 -7.18 5.80 -1.12
CA PHE A 162 -7.16 4.41 -1.54
C PHE A 162 -6.94 3.47 -0.36
N VAL A 163 -5.96 3.78 0.49
CA VAL A 163 -5.74 3.04 1.74
C VAL A 163 -6.98 3.03 2.62
N SER A 164 -7.62 4.19 2.80
CA SER A 164 -8.77 4.34 3.68
C SER A 164 -10.01 3.61 3.19
N ILE A 165 -10.30 3.65 1.89
CA ILE A 165 -11.42 2.89 1.30
C ILE A 165 -11.25 1.41 1.62
N THR A 166 -10.07 0.85 1.42
CA THR A 166 -9.80 -0.55 1.74
C THR A 166 -9.94 -0.83 3.24
N MET A 167 -9.46 0.04 4.11
CA MET A 167 -9.63 -0.14 5.57
C MET A 167 -11.11 -0.16 5.97
N ILE A 168 -11.93 0.72 5.39
CA ILE A 168 -13.38 0.72 5.64
C ILE A 168 -14.01 -0.59 5.18
N ILE A 169 -13.69 -1.06 3.97
CA ILE A 169 -14.26 -2.29 3.43
C ILE A 169 -13.79 -3.49 4.27
N PHE A 170 -12.52 -3.57 4.65
CA PHE A 170 -12.03 -4.64 5.54
C PHE A 170 -12.71 -4.61 6.91
N GLY A 171 -13.01 -3.42 7.45
CA GLY A 171 -13.80 -3.32 8.67
C GLY A 171 -15.24 -3.83 8.49
N ILE A 172 -15.86 -3.57 7.34
CA ILE A 172 -17.17 -4.13 6.99
C ILE A 172 -17.09 -5.66 6.87
N ASP A 173 -16.03 -6.20 6.22
CA ASP A 173 -15.82 -7.65 6.12
C ASP A 173 -15.72 -8.32 7.50
N HIS A 174 -15.11 -7.68 8.48
CA HIS A 174 -15.06 -8.19 9.85
C HIS A 174 -16.46 -8.36 10.47
N PHE A 175 -17.42 -7.50 10.13
CA PHE A 175 -18.80 -7.65 10.55
C PHE A 175 -19.55 -8.70 9.75
N LEU A 176 -19.39 -8.73 8.43
CA LEU A 176 -20.09 -9.66 7.56
C LEU A 176 -19.63 -11.12 7.75
N TYR A 177 -18.34 -11.29 8.04
CA TYR A 177 -17.70 -12.61 8.17
C TYR A 177 -17.13 -12.82 9.58
N THR A 178 -17.84 -12.33 10.60
CA THR A 178 -17.38 -12.36 12.01
C THR A 178 -16.93 -13.75 12.43
N ASP A 179 -17.71 -14.79 12.15
CA ASP A 179 -17.41 -16.18 12.54
C ASP A 179 -16.10 -16.68 11.92
N PHE A 180 -15.87 -16.36 10.66
CA PHE A 180 -14.61 -16.69 9.99
C PHE A 180 -13.44 -15.90 10.58
N VAL A 181 -13.57 -14.59 10.75
CA VAL A 181 -12.49 -13.74 11.26
C VAL A 181 -12.11 -14.13 12.70
N MET A 182 -13.07 -14.52 13.53
CA MET A 182 -12.81 -15.02 14.88
C MET A 182 -11.88 -16.25 14.87
N THR A 183 -11.95 -17.12 13.86
CA THR A 183 -11.07 -18.28 13.73
C THR A 183 -9.61 -17.90 13.45
N LEU A 184 -9.36 -16.70 12.96
CA LEU A 184 -8.02 -16.20 12.69
C LEU A 184 -7.31 -15.70 13.96
N VAL A 185 -8.06 -15.35 15.01
CA VAL A 185 -7.49 -14.92 16.28
C VAL A 185 -6.85 -16.12 16.98
N PRO A 186 -5.55 -16.05 17.34
CA PRO A 186 -4.87 -17.13 18.03
C PRO A 186 -5.58 -17.55 19.34
N THR A 187 -5.64 -18.85 19.61
CA THR A 187 -6.39 -19.42 20.76
C THR A 187 -5.91 -18.94 22.13
N TRP A 188 -4.68 -18.44 22.21
CA TRP A 188 -4.13 -17.88 23.44
C TRP A 188 -4.61 -16.45 23.74
N ILE A 189 -5.27 -15.80 22.75
CA ILE A 189 -5.88 -14.47 22.93
C ILE A 189 -7.34 -14.67 23.35
N PRO A 190 -7.76 -14.29 24.57
CA PRO A 190 -9.13 -14.47 25.02
C PRO A 190 -10.07 -13.48 24.30
N GLY A 191 -11.32 -13.89 24.10
CA GLY A 191 -12.38 -13.05 23.56
C GLY A 191 -12.23 -12.73 22.06
N PRO A 192 -12.11 -13.73 21.16
CA PRO A 192 -11.93 -13.49 19.72
C PRO A 192 -13.03 -12.64 19.11
N HIS A 193 -14.28 -12.76 19.57
CA HIS A 193 -15.38 -11.92 19.13
C HIS A 193 -15.14 -10.43 19.44
N PHE A 194 -14.70 -10.12 20.67
CA PHE A 194 -14.37 -8.74 21.05
C PHE A 194 -13.31 -8.14 20.13
N TRP A 195 -12.22 -8.88 19.87
CA TRP A 195 -11.12 -8.39 19.03
C TRP A 195 -11.53 -8.24 17.57
N THR A 196 -12.39 -9.12 17.05
CA THR A 196 -12.95 -9.00 15.70
C THR A 196 -13.79 -7.73 15.56
N VAL A 197 -14.72 -7.49 16.49
CA VAL A 197 -15.57 -6.29 16.48
C VAL A 197 -14.74 -5.02 16.72
N PHE A 198 -13.78 -5.06 17.63
CA PHE A 198 -12.85 -3.95 17.87
C PHE A 198 -12.07 -3.58 16.60
N ALA A 199 -11.51 -4.58 15.90
CA ALA A 199 -10.80 -4.35 14.66
C ALA A 199 -11.71 -3.76 13.58
N ALA A 200 -12.94 -4.27 13.44
CA ALA A 200 -13.95 -3.75 12.52
C ALA A 200 -14.20 -2.25 12.72
N VAL A 201 -14.53 -1.87 13.96
CA VAL A 201 -14.82 -0.46 14.32
C VAL A 201 -13.59 0.41 14.14
N ALA A 202 -12.41 -0.07 14.55
CA ALA A 202 -11.15 0.67 14.43
C ALA A 202 -10.76 0.90 12.96
N LEU A 203 -10.91 -0.11 12.09
CA LEU A 203 -10.61 0.01 10.65
C LEU A 203 -11.55 1.01 9.96
N ILE A 204 -12.87 0.90 10.20
CA ILE A 204 -13.86 1.83 9.64
C ILE A 204 -13.61 3.25 10.17
N GLY A 205 -13.44 3.40 11.48
CA GLY A 205 -13.20 4.69 12.10
C GLY A 205 -11.90 5.35 11.63
N ALA A 206 -10.84 4.55 11.47
CA ALA A 206 -9.57 5.05 10.96
C ALA A 206 -9.68 5.47 9.48
N GLY A 207 -10.27 4.64 8.63
CA GLY A 207 -10.48 4.98 7.22
C GLY A 207 -11.31 6.25 7.07
N ALA A 208 -12.45 6.35 7.76
CA ALA A 208 -13.29 7.54 7.74
C ALA A 208 -12.54 8.79 8.29
N GLY A 209 -11.82 8.64 9.40
CA GLY A 209 -11.06 9.73 10.01
C GLY A 209 -9.94 10.27 9.11
N ILE A 210 -9.26 9.39 8.35
CA ILE A 210 -8.22 9.78 7.39
C ILE A 210 -8.84 10.52 6.18
N ILE A 211 -9.96 10.00 5.61
CA ILE A 211 -10.65 10.66 4.48
C ILE A 211 -11.16 12.03 4.89
N LEU A 212 -11.81 12.12 6.04
CA LEU A 212 -12.38 13.36 6.58
C LEU A 212 -11.32 14.28 7.21
N ARG A 213 -10.06 13.83 7.29
CA ARG A 213 -8.94 14.54 7.90
C ARG A 213 -9.16 14.89 9.39
N ILE A 214 -9.99 14.13 10.08
CA ILE A 214 -10.27 14.31 11.50
C ILE A 214 -9.10 13.76 12.30
N ARG A 215 -8.33 14.61 12.95
CA ARG A 215 -7.13 14.25 13.73
C ARG A 215 -6.23 13.25 12.95
N LEU A 216 -6.02 13.52 11.67
CA LEU A 216 -5.39 12.62 10.69
C LEU A 216 -4.12 11.96 11.24
N LYS A 217 -3.23 12.73 11.85
CA LYS A 217 -1.98 12.22 12.43
C LYS A 217 -2.21 11.16 13.49
N GLN A 218 -3.09 11.45 14.47
CA GLN A 218 -3.38 10.54 15.57
C GLN A 218 -4.07 9.27 15.06
N VAL A 219 -5.07 9.44 14.20
CA VAL A 219 -5.84 8.34 13.62
C VAL A 219 -4.94 7.41 12.79
N ALA A 220 -4.13 7.97 11.89
CA ALA A 220 -3.22 7.18 11.08
C ALA A 220 -2.11 6.51 11.92
N PHE A 221 -1.62 7.17 12.97
CA PHE A 221 -0.65 6.58 13.89
C PHE A 221 -1.25 5.40 14.66
N LEU A 222 -2.47 5.55 15.19
CA LEU A 222 -3.18 4.47 15.89
C LEU A 222 -3.49 3.29 14.97
N LEU A 223 -3.93 3.56 13.72
CA LEU A 223 -4.13 2.53 12.71
C LEU A 223 -2.82 1.75 12.45
N GLY A 224 -1.72 2.45 12.22
CA GLY A 224 -0.43 1.82 12.01
C GLY A 224 0.02 0.99 13.20
N THR A 225 -0.20 1.48 14.42
CA THR A 225 0.11 0.76 15.65
C THR A 225 -0.75 -0.49 15.80
N MET A 226 -2.06 -0.40 15.54
CA MET A 226 -2.95 -1.55 15.61
C MET A 226 -2.54 -2.64 14.62
N ILE A 227 -2.30 -2.30 13.35
CA ILE A 227 -1.87 -3.26 12.34
C ILE A 227 -0.50 -3.87 12.72
N PHE A 228 0.43 -3.06 13.26
CA PHE A 228 1.73 -3.56 13.72
C PHE A 228 1.62 -4.51 14.92
N LEU A 229 0.71 -4.26 15.83
CA LEU A 229 0.43 -5.18 16.92
C LEU A 229 -0.15 -6.50 16.39
N TRP A 230 -1.09 -6.45 15.46
CA TRP A 230 -1.63 -7.66 14.82
C TRP A 230 -0.58 -8.40 13.98
N LEU A 231 0.36 -7.70 13.35
CA LEU A 231 1.52 -8.35 12.73
C LEU A 231 2.23 -9.26 13.71
N ILE A 232 2.53 -8.77 14.91
CA ILE A 232 3.30 -9.49 15.93
C ILE A 232 2.45 -10.58 16.62
N LEU A 233 1.21 -10.25 16.99
CA LEU A 233 0.38 -11.10 17.84
C LEU A 233 -0.41 -12.14 17.06
N LEU A 234 -0.68 -11.89 15.78
CA LEU A 234 -1.53 -12.75 14.95
C LEU A 234 -0.77 -13.31 13.74
N HIS A 235 -0.29 -12.43 12.83
CA HIS A 235 0.23 -12.90 11.54
C HIS A 235 1.55 -13.68 11.67
N ILE A 236 2.51 -13.22 12.48
CA ILE A 236 3.78 -13.95 12.68
C ILE A 236 3.55 -15.32 13.33
N PRO A 237 2.79 -15.47 14.43
CA PRO A 237 2.49 -16.78 15.00
C PRO A 237 1.78 -17.73 14.02
N ARG A 238 0.82 -17.25 13.24
CA ARG A 238 0.12 -18.06 12.23
C ARG A 238 1.07 -18.54 11.14
N ALA A 239 1.90 -17.66 10.60
CA ALA A 239 2.90 -18.02 9.61
C ALA A 239 3.95 -19.02 10.15
N ALA A 240 4.29 -18.95 11.43
CA ALA A 240 5.20 -19.91 12.08
C ALA A 240 4.58 -21.30 12.22
N ILE A 241 3.25 -21.38 12.45
CA ILE A 241 2.53 -22.66 12.60
C ILE A 241 2.24 -23.29 11.24
N ALA A 242 1.91 -22.49 10.22
CA ALA A 242 1.47 -22.95 8.91
C ALA A 242 2.24 -22.28 7.75
N PRO A 243 3.57 -22.42 7.69
CA PRO A 243 4.42 -21.65 6.78
C PRO A 243 4.22 -21.97 5.30
N ALA A 244 3.76 -23.17 4.97
CA ALA A 244 3.59 -23.64 3.58
C ALA A 244 2.14 -23.68 3.10
N THR A 245 1.17 -23.43 3.98
CA THR A 245 -0.27 -23.50 3.63
C THR A 245 -0.57 -22.48 2.54
N ASP A 246 -1.31 -22.91 1.51
CA ASP A 246 -1.71 -22.10 0.36
C ASP A 246 -0.52 -21.33 -0.24
N LYS A 247 0.59 -22.04 -0.47
CA LYS A 247 1.83 -21.46 -1.01
C LYS A 247 2.33 -20.26 -0.19
N GLY A 248 2.30 -20.41 1.14
CA GLY A 248 2.80 -19.42 2.08
C GLY A 248 1.88 -18.21 2.24
N ASN A 249 0.57 -18.39 2.14
CA ASN A 249 -0.40 -17.30 2.28
C ASN A 249 -0.32 -16.60 3.66
N GLU A 250 -0.08 -17.37 4.74
CA GLU A 250 0.14 -16.78 6.06
C GLU A 250 1.39 -15.87 6.11
N LEU A 251 2.45 -16.27 5.43
CA LEU A 251 3.65 -15.43 5.31
C LEU A 251 3.41 -14.20 4.43
N THR A 252 2.57 -14.31 3.39
CA THR A 252 2.08 -13.15 2.63
C THR A 252 1.43 -12.12 3.55
N SER A 253 0.54 -12.57 4.44
CA SER A 253 -0.15 -11.69 5.40
C SER A 253 0.81 -11.00 6.37
N VAL A 254 1.94 -11.64 6.74
CA VAL A 254 3.00 -10.99 7.54
C VAL A 254 3.60 -9.81 6.79
N PHE A 255 3.96 -10.00 5.52
CA PHE A 255 4.53 -8.91 4.71
C PHE A 255 3.52 -7.80 4.45
N GLU A 256 2.27 -8.13 4.16
CA GLU A 256 1.19 -7.16 3.96
C GLU A 256 0.94 -6.32 5.21
N ALA A 257 0.81 -6.94 6.38
CA ALA A 257 0.60 -6.23 7.63
C ALA A 257 1.79 -5.29 7.95
N LEU A 258 3.02 -5.73 7.69
CA LEU A 258 4.21 -4.88 7.83
C LEU A 258 4.14 -3.66 6.90
N GLY A 259 3.79 -3.87 5.63
CA GLY A 259 3.66 -2.80 4.64
C GLY A 259 2.56 -1.82 4.99
N PHE A 260 1.37 -2.31 5.33
CA PHE A 260 0.20 -1.49 5.65
C PHE A 260 0.41 -0.66 6.93
N SER A 261 1.02 -1.26 7.96
CA SER A 261 1.44 -0.52 9.15
C SER A 261 2.42 0.61 8.78
N GLY A 262 3.43 0.31 7.95
CA GLY A 262 4.39 1.29 7.48
C GLY A 262 3.75 2.45 6.71
N ILE A 263 2.82 2.15 5.80
CA ILE A 263 2.04 3.15 5.06
C ILE A 263 1.27 4.07 6.01
N ALA A 264 0.57 3.52 6.99
CA ALA A 264 -0.19 4.29 7.96
C ALA A 264 0.72 5.24 8.77
N PHE A 265 1.91 4.79 9.18
CA PHE A 265 2.89 5.67 9.84
C PHE A 265 3.41 6.78 8.92
N VAL A 266 3.58 6.53 7.62
CA VAL A 266 3.96 7.58 6.67
C VAL A 266 2.82 8.58 6.52
N ILE A 267 1.56 8.15 6.41
CA ILE A 267 0.39 9.03 6.38
C ILE A 267 0.39 9.96 7.59
N ALA A 268 0.57 9.40 8.79
CA ALA A 268 0.59 10.17 10.04
C ALA A 268 1.65 11.28 10.08
N CYS A 269 2.77 11.08 9.36
CA CYS A 269 3.89 12.00 9.39
C CYS A 269 3.90 13.05 8.27
N VAL A 270 3.30 12.72 7.13
CA VAL A 270 3.46 13.50 5.90
C VAL A 270 2.22 14.31 5.56
N TYR A 271 1.03 13.74 5.72
CA TYR A 271 -0.19 14.33 5.17
C TYR A 271 -0.86 15.38 6.07
N GLU A 272 -0.43 15.54 7.32
CA GLU A 272 -0.88 16.66 8.17
C GLU A 272 -0.47 18.01 7.57
N ALA A 273 0.75 18.06 7.00
CA ALA A 273 1.28 19.26 6.33
C ALA A 273 0.84 19.40 4.86
N TYR A 274 0.27 18.33 4.27
CA TYR A 274 -0.26 18.35 2.90
C TYR A 274 -1.64 19.00 2.88
N THR A 275 -1.69 20.31 3.16
CA THR A 275 -2.86 21.11 2.82
C THR A 275 -2.92 21.19 1.30
N PHE A 276 -4.11 20.90 0.71
CA PHE A 276 -4.36 21.30 -0.69
C PHE A 276 -3.90 22.75 -0.84
N PRO A 277 -3.22 23.11 -1.94
CA PRO A 277 -2.87 24.51 -2.14
C PRO A 277 -4.15 25.32 -1.90
N LYS A 278 -4.14 26.16 -0.86
CA LYS A 278 -5.18 27.17 -0.68
C LYS A 278 -5.30 27.80 -2.04
N LYS A 279 -6.53 27.93 -2.58
CA LYS A 279 -6.80 28.77 -3.72
C LYS A 279 -6.07 30.08 -3.46
N GLN A 280 -4.87 30.21 -4.00
CA GLN A 280 -4.21 31.50 -4.05
C GLN A 280 -5.19 32.39 -4.79
N ASN A 281 -5.59 33.45 -4.15
CA ASN A 281 -6.58 34.40 -4.61
C ASN A 281 -6.35 34.70 -6.09
N ILE A 282 -7.20 34.15 -6.94
CA ILE A 282 -7.32 34.54 -8.36
C ILE A 282 -7.67 36.03 -8.45
N GLN A 283 -8.06 36.65 -7.35
CA GLN A 283 -8.34 38.10 -7.29
C GLN A 283 -7.10 39.01 -7.31
N GLU A 284 -5.92 38.53 -6.90
CA GLU A 284 -4.71 39.38 -6.96
C GLU A 284 -4.07 39.44 -8.36
N THR A 285 -4.32 38.41 -9.19
CA THR A 285 -3.79 38.38 -10.58
C THR A 285 -4.68 39.09 -11.59
N LEU A 286 -5.89 39.47 -11.21
CA LEU A 286 -6.81 40.27 -12.09
C LEU A 286 -6.78 41.76 -11.76
N MET A 287 -6.02 42.20 -10.76
CA MET A 287 -5.89 43.62 -10.37
C MET A 287 -4.44 44.16 -10.53
N SER A 288 -3.52 43.37 -11.07
CA SER A 288 -2.21 43.81 -11.54
C SER A 288 -2.11 43.74 -13.05
#